data_2f784959d211bd0174c45899472b087b
#
_entry.id   2f784959d211bd0174c45899472b087b
#
_cell.length_a   1.000
_cell.length_b   1.000
_cell.length_c   1.000
_cell.angle_alpha   90.00
_cell.angle_beta   90.00
_cell.angle_gamma   90.00
#
_symmetry.space_group_name_H-M   'P 1'
#
loop_
_entity.id
_entity.type
_entity.pdbx_description
1 polymer ?
#
loop_
_entity_poly.entity_id
_entity_poly.type
_entity_poly.pdbx_seq_one_letter_code
_entity_poly.pdbx_strand_id
1 'polypeptide(L)'
;MKQSSKKISTGTAALYCRLSRDDNMDSESNSIQNQKKILQKAAKDKGYTDTIFFVDDGITGTTMKRPGFQKMIAAIEAGYISAVFVKDLSRLGRNYIEVGKLTEEFFPLHDVRLVAVSDGVDSDEGEDDFTPFKNIMNEYYAKDISKKRRIVNKMKGNAGIPLSPPPYGYMKNPDDPRFWVIDPEAAEVVRCIYRLALEGNGPLQIATALGNIG
;
A
#
# COMPACT_ATOMS: atom_id res chain seq x y z
N MET A 1 -22.07 -27.77 15.95
CA MET A 1 -21.34 -28.28 14.78
C MET A 1 -22.12 -27.89 13.52
N LYS A 2 -21.72 -26.82 12.85
CA LYS A 2 -22.26 -26.45 11.53
C LYS A 2 -21.47 -27.20 10.47
N GLN A 3 -22.09 -28.16 9.80
CA GLN A 3 -21.57 -28.79 8.60
C GLN A 3 -21.51 -27.69 7.51
N SER A 4 -20.29 -27.25 7.18
CA SER A 4 -20.04 -26.46 5.98
C SER A 4 -20.33 -27.36 4.78
N SER A 5 -21.43 -27.12 4.09
CA SER A 5 -21.73 -27.75 2.81
C SER A 5 -20.64 -27.30 1.82
N LYS A 6 -19.78 -28.23 1.43
CA LYS A 6 -18.73 -28.03 0.41
C LYS A 6 -19.44 -27.63 -0.89
N LYS A 7 -19.44 -26.33 -1.21
CA LYS A 7 -19.94 -25.81 -2.48
C LYS A 7 -19.05 -26.38 -3.57
N ILE A 8 -19.55 -27.31 -4.36
CA ILE A 8 -18.82 -27.85 -5.52
C ILE A 8 -18.67 -26.70 -6.50
N SER A 9 -17.46 -26.24 -6.69
CA SER A 9 -17.16 -25.17 -7.65
C SER A 9 -17.28 -25.73 -9.07
N THR A 10 -18.15 -25.15 -9.89
CA THR A 10 -18.45 -25.60 -11.27
C THR A 10 -17.69 -24.82 -12.34
N GLY A 11 -16.65 -24.08 -11.99
CA GLY A 11 -15.92 -23.23 -12.94
C GLY A 11 -14.45 -23.65 -13.14
N THR A 12 -13.82 -23.09 -14.16
CA THR A 12 -12.39 -23.31 -14.45
C THR A 12 -11.51 -22.45 -13.53
N ALA A 13 -10.46 -23.04 -12.94
CA ALA A 13 -9.50 -22.32 -12.12
C ALA A 13 -8.22 -21.98 -12.90
N ALA A 14 -7.79 -20.73 -12.81
CA ALA A 14 -6.49 -20.28 -13.29
C ALA A 14 -5.40 -20.56 -12.24
N LEU A 15 -4.36 -21.27 -12.63
CA LEU A 15 -3.19 -21.55 -11.81
C LEU A 15 -2.03 -20.69 -12.30
N TYR A 16 -1.78 -19.57 -11.61
CA TYR A 16 -0.79 -18.61 -12.06
C TYR A 16 0.57 -18.83 -11.37
N CYS A 17 1.60 -19.09 -12.17
CA CYS A 17 2.97 -19.31 -11.75
C CYS A 17 3.88 -18.21 -12.28
N ARG A 18 4.73 -17.64 -11.42
CA ARG A 18 5.74 -16.64 -11.82
C ARG A 18 7.08 -16.92 -11.15
N LEU A 19 8.16 -16.84 -11.94
CA LEU A 19 9.52 -16.85 -11.44
C LEU A 19 10.28 -15.65 -12.01
N SER A 20 10.93 -14.86 -11.16
CA SER A 20 11.83 -13.79 -11.62
C SER A 20 13.26 -14.30 -11.70
N ARG A 21 14.12 -13.62 -12.49
CA ARG A 21 15.56 -13.98 -12.60
C ARG A 21 16.26 -13.88 -11.24
N ASP A 22 15.79 -12.99 -10.37
CA ASP A 22 16.34 -12.78 -9.02
C ASP A 22 15.93 -13.91 -8.04
N ASP A 23 14.82 -14.62 -8.31
CA ASP A 23 14.31 -15.71 -7.46
C ASP A 23 15.10 -17.03 -7.67
N ASN A 24 15.99 -17.10 -8.66
CA ASN A 24 16.79 -18.32 -8.96
C ASN A 24 17.93 -18.57 -7.96
N MET A 25 18.21 -17.66 -7.03
CA MET A 25 19.36 -17.80 -6.12
C MET A 25 19.05 -18.50 -4.80
N ASP A 26 17.77 -18.71 -4.45
CA ASP A 26 17.43 -19.17 -3.10
C ASP A 26 16.38 -20.28 -3.03
N SER A 27 16.69 -21.47 -3.50
CA SER A 27 15.97 -22.72 -3.20
C SER A 27 15.08 -23.34 -4.28
N GLU A 28 15.17 -24.68 -4.39
CA GLU A 28 14.30 -25.57 -5.16
C GLU A 28 12.79 -25.37 -4.95
N SER A 29 12.40 -24.76 -3.80
CA SER A 29 11.00 -24.55 -3.44
C SER A 29 10.28 -23.52 -4.33
N ASN A 30 11.00 -22.71 -5.10
CA ASN A 30 10.44 -21.64 -5.94
C ASN A 30 10.34 -21.96 -7.42
N SER A 31 10.82 -23.13 -7.85
CA SER A 31 10.73 -23.50 -9.27
C SER A 31 9.29 -23.49 -9.79
N ILE A 32 9.10 -23.17 -11.07
CA ILE A 32 7.79 -23.22 -11.74
C ILE A 32 7.13 -24.59 -11.57
N GLN A 33 7.91 -25.69 -11.64
CA GLN A 33 7.39 -27.05 -11.47
C GLN A 33 6.82 -27.28 -10.06
N ASN A 34 7.49 -26.75 -9.03
CA ASN A 34 7.02 -26.86 -7.66
C ASN A 34 5.76 -26.01 -7.44
N GLN A 35 5.73 -24.78 -7.98
CA GLN A 35 4.53 -23.95 -7.94
C GLN A 35 3.34 -24.68 -8.58
N LYS A 36 3.52 -25.27 -9.78
CA LYS A 36 2.46 -26.02 -10.46
C LYS A 36 1.90 -27.16 -9.59
N LYS A 37 2.77 -27.95 -8.94
CA LYS A 37 2.32 -29.03 -8.03
C LYS A 37 1.52 -28.52 -6.86
N ILE A 38 1.99 -27.45 -6.20
CA ILE A 38 1.32 -26.82 -5.06
C ILE A 38 -0.07 -26.32 -5.47
N LEU A 39 -0.15 -25.56 -6.58
CA LEU A 39 -1.39 -24.93 -7.01
C LEU A 39 -2.41 -25.97 -7.49
N GLN A 40 -1.95 -27.02 -8.22
CA GLN A 40 -2.82 -28.09 -8.67
C GLN A 40 -3.43 -28.88 -7.51
N LYS A 41 -2.63 -29.14 -6.46
CA LYS A 41 -3.11 -29.77 -5.23
C LYS A 41 -4.13 -28.87 -4.54
N ALA A 42 -3.81 -27.58 -4.34
CA ALA A 42 -4.72 -26.64 -3.68
C ALA A 42 -6.05 -26.48 -4.42
N ALA A 43 -6.02 -26.37 -5.75
CA ALA A 43 -7.22 -26.29 -6.58
C ALA A 43 -8.09 -27.54 -6.41
N LYS A 44 -7.47 -28.73 -6.45
CA LYS A 44 -8.19 -30.01 -6.25
C LYS A 44 -8.80 -30.10 -4.85
N ASP A 45 -8.06 -29.69 -3.81
CA ASP A 45 -8.53 -29.72 -2.42
C ASP A 45 -9.73 -28.77 -2.22
N LYS A 46 -9.80 -27.67 -2.99
CA LYS A 46 -10.93 -26.70 -3.01
C LYS A 46 -12.05 -27.09 -3.99
N GLY A 47 -11.94 -28.23 -4.67
CA GLY A 47 -12.98 -28.80 -5.54
C GLY A 47 -12.94 -28.40 -7.00
N TYR A 48 -11.86 -27.73 -7.46
CA TYR A 48 -11.67 -27.41 -8.86
C TYR A 48 -11.03 -28.56 -9.60
N THR A 49 -11.74 -29.14 -10.58
CA THR A 49 -11.27 -30.24 -11.43
C THR A 49 -10.77 -29.74 -12.77
N ASP A 50 -11.33 -28.62 -13.25
CA ASP A 50 -10.88 -27.96 -14.49
C ASP A 50 -9.91 -26.82 -14.14
N THR A 51 -8.67 -26.92 -14.66
CA THR A 51 -7.59 -26.00 -14.33
C THR A 51 -6.75 -25.63 -15.54
N ILE A 52 -6.39 -24.35 -15.65
CA ILE A 52 -5.53 -23.82 -16.72
C ILE A 52 -4.30 -23.16 -16.10
N PHE A 53 -3.11 -23.50 -16.58
CA PHE A 53 -1.87 -22.86 -16.16
C PHE A 53 -1.57 -21.61 -16.97
N PHE A 54 -1.27 -20.52 -16.26
CA PHE A 54 -0.69 -19.29 -16.81
C PHE A 54 0.70 -19.12 -16.21
N VAL A 55 1.72 -18.96 -17.03
CA VAL A 55 3.11 -18.99 -16.58
C VAL A 55 3.87 -17.79 -17.14
N ASP A 56 4.59 -17.10 -16.26
CA ASP A 56 5.58 -16.07 -16.59
C ASP A 56 6.92 -16.46 -15.96
N ASP A 57 7.82 -17.01 -16.77
CA ASP A 57 9.17 -17.41 -16.36
C ASP A 57 10.20 -16.36 -16.75
N GLY A 58 11.12 -16.05 -15.84
CA GLY A 58 12.16 -15.04 -16.05
C GLY A 58 11.68 -13.59 -16.10
N ILE A 59 10.42 -13.32 -15.72
CA ILE A 59 9.79 -11.98 -15.77
C ILE A 59 9.62 -11.42 -14.36
N THR A 60 10.12 -10.17 -14.16
CA THR A 60 9.99 -9.47 -12.87
C THR A 60 8.52 -9.15 -12.52
N GLY A 61 8.22 -9.15 -11.22
CA GLY A 61 6.90 -8.77 -10.70
C GLY A 61 6.65 -7.25 -10.61
N THR A 62 7.57 -6.42 -11.12
CA THR A 62 7.44 -4.95 -11.04
C THR A 62 6.60 -4.34 -12.16
N THR A 63 6.22 -5.12 -13.17
CA THR A 63 5.39 -4.68 -14.30
C THR A 63 4.19 -5.60 -14.49
N MET A 64 3.05 -5.03 -14.92
CA MET A 64 1.87 -5.79 -15.34
C MET A 64 1.96 -6.28 -16.80
N LYS A 65 3.00 -5.88 -17.55
CA LYS A 65 3.23 -6.33 -18.95
C LYS A 65 3.85 -7.72 -18.98
N ARG A 66 3.14 -8.73 -18.49
CA ARG A 66 3.52 -10.14 -18.42
C ARG A 66 2.57 -10.95 -19.30
N PRO A 67 3.06 -11.68 -20.33
CA PRO A 67 2.18 -12.35 -21.30
C PRO A 67 1.25 -13.40 -20.67
N GLY A 68 1.74 -14.20 -19.71
CA GLY A 68 0.92 -15.17 -18.99
C GLY A 68 -0.15 -14.49 -18.13
N PHE A 69 0.24 -13.45 -17.39
CA PHE A 69 -0.68 -12.67 -16.59
C PHE A 69 -1.76 -12.00 -17.44
N GLN A 70 -1.40 -11.37 -18.55
CA GLN A 70 -2.36 -10.71 -19.45
C GLN A 70 -3.35 -11.69 -20.05
N LYS A 71 -2.90 -12.91 -20.43
CA LYS A 71 -3.79 -13.99 -20.90
C LYS A 71 -4.77 -14.41 -19.80
N MET A 72 -4.31 -14.50 -18.56
CA MET A 72 -5.18 -14.82 -17.42
C MET A 72 -6.25 -13.72 -17.22
N ILE A 73 -5.85 -12.45 -17.24
CA ILE A 73 -6.79 -11.32 -17.12
C ILE A 73 -7.83 -11.36 -18.24
N ALA A 74 -7.40 -11.51 -19.50
CA ALA A 74 -8.32 -11.62 -20.63
C ALA A 74 -9.29 -12.81 -20.50
N ALA A 75 -8.84 -13.94 -19.97
CA ALA A 75 -9.71 -15.10 -19.73
C ALA A 75 -10.71 -14.87 -18.60
N ILE A 76 -10.36 -14.06 -17.59
CA ILE A 76 -11.27 -13.61 -16.51
C ILE A 76 -12.32 -12.67 -17.09
N GLU A 77 -11.92 -11.64 -17.83
CA GLU A 77 -12.81 -10.68 -18.48
C GLU A 77 -13.80 -11.35 -19.45
N ALA A 78 -13.37 -12.44 -20.10
CA ALA A 78 -14.22 -13.26 -20.96
C ALA A 78 -15.16 -14.21 -20.20
N GLY A 79 -15.09 -14.26 -18.85
CA GLY A 79 -15.93 -15.11 -17.99
C GLY A 79 -15.55 -16.59 -17.99
N TYR A 80 -14.36 -16.96 -18.48
CA TYR A 80 -13.91 -18.37 -18.50
C TYR A 80 -13.33 -18.84 -17.16
N ILE A 81 -12.90 -17.93 -16.30
CA ILE A 81 -12.22 -18.24 -15.04
C ILE A 81 -13.11 -17.85 -13.85
N SER A 82 -13.34 -18.77 -12.94
CA SER A 82 -14.09 -18.56 -11.69
C SER A 82 -13.20 -18.49 -10.45
N ALA A 83 -11.93 -18.91 -10.54
CA ALA A 83 -10.97 -18.80 -9.45
C ALA A 83 -9.54 -18.59 -9.94
N VAL A 84 -8.74 -17.88 -9.16
CA VAL A 84 -7.30 -17.69 -9.38
C VAL A 84 -6.54 -18.26 -8.19
N PHE A 85 -5.61 -19.18 -8.46
CA PHE A 85 -4.71 -19.73 -7.47
C PHE A 85 -3.30 -19.22 -7.72
N VAL A 86 -2.66 -18.69 -6.68
CA VAL A 86 -1.25 -18.28 -6.68
C VAL A 86 -0.53 -18.91 -5.49
N LYS A 87 0.79 -19.08 -5.59
CA LYS A 87 1.57 -19.56 -4.45
C LYS A 87 1.52 -18.57 -3.30
N ASP A 88 1.78 -17.33 -3.60
CA ASP A 88 1.75 -16.17 -2.70
C ASP A 88 1.34 -14.91 -3.50
N LEU A 89 0.87 -13.86 -2.81
CA LEU A 89 0.40 -12.63 -3.45
C LEU A 89 1.48 -11.89 -4.22
N SER A 90 2.77 -12.11 -3.89
CA SER A 90 3.88 -11.53 -4.64
C SER A 90 3.96 -12.02 -6.09
N ARG A 91 3.32 -13.16 -6.40
CA ARG A 91 3.21 -13.67 -7.78
C ARG A 91 2.32 -12.76 -8.62
N LEU A 92 1.23 -12.20 -8.04
CA LEU A 92 0.37 -11.23 -8.73
C LEU A 92 1.10 -9.92 -9.04
N GLY A 93 1.95 -9.44 -8.12
CA GLY A 93 2.77 -8.24 -8.33
C GLY A 93 3.62 -7.91 -7.12
N ARG A 94 4.66 -7.09 -7.34
CA ARG A 94 5.46 -6.48 -6.26
C ARG A 94 4.96 -5.09 -5.89
N ASN A 95 4.09 -4.51 -6.73
CA ASN A 95 3.42 -3.25 -6.45
C ASN A 95 2.11 -3.53 -5.72
N TYR A 96 2.08 -3.25 -4.42
CA TYR A 96 0.92 -3.51 -3.57
C TYR A 96 -0.33 -2.72 -3.98
N ILE A 97 -0.19 -1.54 -4.63
CA ILE A 97 -1.34 -0.77 -5.14
C ILE A 97 -2.02 -1.53 -6.28
N GLU A 98 -1.23 -2.10 -7.18
CA GLU A 98 -1.73 -2.88 -8.31
C GLU A 98 -2.34 -4.20 -7.83
N VAL A 99 -1.69 -4.86 -6.87
CA VAL A 99 -2.22 -6.09 -6.25
C VAL A 99 -3.52 -5.79 -5.51
N GLY A 100 -3.59 -4.69 -4.75
CA GLY A 100 -4.81 -4.26 -4.06
C GLY A 100 -5.98 -4.00 -5.02
N LYS A 101 -5.74 -3.31 -6.14
CA LYS A 101 -6.78 -3.13 -7.17
C LYS A 101 -7.27 -4.46 -7.75
N LEU A 102 -6.38 -5.42 -7.93
CA LEU A 102 -6.79 -6.75 -8.40
C LEU A 102 -7.66 -7.46 -7.36
N THR A 103 -7.26 -7.44 -6.11
CA THR A 103 -7.92 -8.21 -5.03
C THR A 103 -9.19 -7.56 -4.52
N GLU A 104 -9.25 -6.22 -4.47
CA GLU A 104 -10.38 -5.48 -3.90
C GLU A 104 -11.39 -4.99 -4.95
N GLU A 105 -10.96 -4.82 -6.20
CA GLU A 105 -11.82 -4.30 -7.27
C GLU A 105 -12.02 -5.33 -8.39
N PHE A 106 -10.92 -5.78 -9.02
CA PHE A 106 -11.00 -6.56 -10.27
C PHE A 106 -11.58 -7.96 -10.06
N PHE A 107 -11.06 -8.76 -9.14
CA PHE A 107 -11.55 -10.12 -8.90
C PHE A 107 -12.98 -10.14 -8.37
N PRO A 108 -13.37 -9.29 -7.40
CA PRO A 108 -14.76 -9.20 -6.96
C PRO A 108 -15.73 -8.76 -8.06
N LEU A 109 -15.32 -7.79 -8.91
CA LEU A 109 -16.14 -7.34 -10.05
C LEU A 109 -16.49 -8.46 -11.03
N HIS A 110 -15.58 -9.43 -11.20
CA HIS A 110 -15.75 -10.57 -12.11
C HIS A 110 -16.21 -11.86 -11.40
N ASP A 111 -16.59 -11.78 -10.11
CA ASP A 111 -16.99 -12.94 -9.27
C ASP A 111 -15.90 -14.04 -9.27
N VAL A 112 -14.62 -13.65 -9.20
CA VAL A 112 -13.47 -14.55 -9.22
C VAL A 112 -12.91 -14.73 -7.83
N ARG A 113 -12.92 -15.99 -7.34
CA ARG A 113 -12.28 -16.38 -6.08
C ARG A 113 -10.76 -16.28 -6.19
N LEU A 114 -10.10 -15.67 -5.21
CA LEU A 114 -8.64 -15.64 -5.09
C LEU A 114 -8.17 -16.53 -3.95
N VAL A 115 -7.20 -17.41 -4.25
CA VAL A 115 -6.52 -18.25 -3.26
C VAL A 115 -5.01 -18.06 -3.36
N ALA A 116 -4.37 -17.54 -2.29
CA ALA A 116 -2.92 -17.44 -2.15
C ALA A 116 -2.45 -18.45 -1.09
N VAL A 117 -1.91 -19.59 -1.57
CA VAL A 117 -1.72 -20.80 -0.74
C VAL A 117 -0.77 -20.59 0.42
N SER A 118 0.39 -19.94 0.18
CA SER A 118 1.40 -19.72 1.23
C SER A 118 1.05 -18.61 2.19
N ASP A 119 0.19 -17.67 1.77
CA ASP A 119 -0.25 -16.54 2.58
C ASP A 119 -1.51 -16.88 3.40
N GLY A 120 -2.10 -18.06 3.18
CA GLY A 120 -3.35 -18.47 3.84
C GLY A 120 -4.55 -17.62 3.45
N VAL A 121 -4.51 -16.98 2.25
CA VAL A 121 -5.58 -16.09 1.79
C VAL A 121 -6.54 -16.85 0.89
N ASP A 122 -7.85 -16.75 1.20
CA ASP A 122 -8.94 -17.30 0.40
C ASP A 122 -10.15 -16.36 0.46
N SER A 123 -10.53 -15.79 -0.66
CA SER A 123 -11.61 -14.78 -0.70
C SER A 123 -13.00 -15.33 -0.39
N ASP A 124 -13.19 -16.65 -0.44
CA ASP A 124 -14.48 -17.30 -0.11
C ASP A 124 -14.60 -17.70 1.37
N GLU A 125 -13.49 -17.72 2.13
CA GLU A 125 -13.50 -18.18 3.54
C GLU A 125 -13.83 -17.06 4.55
N GLY A 126 -14.15 -15.84 4.08
CA GLY A 126 -14.66 -14.74 4.88
C GLY A 126 -13.71 -13.56 5.06
N GLU A 127 -14.23 -12.44 5.60
CA GLU A 127 -13.45 -11.20 5.77
C GLU A 127 -12.27 -11.36 6.75
N ASP A 128 -12.33 -12.30 7.68
CA ASP A 128 -11.29 -12.48 8.71
C ASP A 128 -9.97 -12.99 8.10
N ASP A 129 -10.01 -13.84 7.07
CA ASP A 129 -8.80 -14.39 6.44
C ASP A 129 -8.10 -13.38 5.53
N PHE A 130 -8.82 -12.35 5.06
CA PHE A 130 -8.25 -11.25 4.29
C PHE A 130 -7.69 -10.11 5.17
N THR A 131 -8.03 -10.09 6.45
CA THR A 131 -7.62 -9.06 7.40
C THR A 131 -6.09 -8.92 7.55
N PRO A 132 -5.28 -10.00 7.63
CA PRO A 132 -3.82 -9.88 7.66
C PRO A 132 -3.26 -9.20 6.41
N PHE A 133 -3.82 -9.49 5.24
CA PHE A 133 -3.43 -8.86 3.98
C PHE A 133 -3.80 -7.38 3.95
N LYS A 134 -5.04 -7.02 4.32
CA LYS A 134 -5.47 -5.62 4.46
C LYS A 134 -4.57 -4.84 5.42
N ASN A 135 -4.15 -5.43 6.52
CA ASN A 135 -3.24 -4.81 7.48
C ASN A 135 -1.85 -4.57 6.88
N ILE A 136 -1.28 -5.56 6.19
CA ILE A 136 -0.01 -5.41 5.47
C ILE A 136 -0.12 -4.33 4.39
N MET A 137 -1.19 -4.31 3.62
CA MET A 137 -1.47 -3.28 2.61
C MET A 137 -1.53 -1.89 3.24
N ASN A 138 -2.28 -1.71 4.31
CA ASN A 138 -2.40 -0.44 5.02
C ASN A 138 -1.04 0.04 5.55
N GLU A 139 -0.21 -0.85 6.07
CA GLU A 139 1.15 -0.51 6.51
C GLU A 139 2.05 -0.05 5.36
N TYR A 140 2.00 -0.73 4.21
CA TYR A 140 2.72 -0.31 3.01
C TYR A 140 2.22 1.03 2.45
N TYR A 141 0.91 1.26 2.42
CA TYR A 141 0.32 2.55 2.06
C TYR A 141 0.84 3.67 2.95
N ALA A 142 0.83 3.46 4.26
CA ALA A 142 1.34 4.44 5.22
C ALA A 142 2.83 4.73 4.99
N LYS A 143 3.66 3.70 4.76
CA LYS A 143 5.09 3.84 4.45
C LYS A 143 5.34 4.59 3.14
N ASP A 144 4.59 4.28 2.07
CA ASP A 144 4.73 4.94 0.77
C ASP A 144 4.32 6.42 0.83
N ILE A 145 3.17 6.72 1.45
CA ILE A 145 2.71 8.09 1.68
C ILE A 145 3.75 8.86 2.50
N SER A 146 4.29 8.26 3.57
CA SER A 146 5.33 8.87 4.39
C SER A 146 6.60 9.16 3.58
N LYS A 147 7.05 8.22 2.73
CA LYS A 147 8.21 8.41 1.85
C LYS A 147 7.99 9.53 0.84
N LYS A 148 6.85 9.54 0.17
CA LYS A 148 6.47 10.60 -0.80
C LYS A 148 6.39 11.97 -0.12
N ARG A 149 5.77 12.04 1.06
CA ARG A 149 5.68 13.27 1.85
C ARG A 149 7.06 13.80 2.26
N ARG A 150 7.98 12.93 2.69
CA ARG A 150 9.38 13.34 2.99
C ARG A 150 10.09 13.91 1.78
N ILE A 151 9.93 13.32 0.59
CA ILE A 151 10.53 13.83 -0.65
C ILE A 151 9.99 15.22 -0.96
N VAL A 152 8.66 15.39 -0.95
CA VAL A 152 8.01 16.68 -1.22
C VAL A 152 8.43 17.74 -0.17
N ASN A 153 8.46 17.37 1.11
CA ASN A 153 8.90 18.27 2.18
C ASN A 153 10.36 18.67 2.02
N LYS A 154 11.24 17.74 1.63
CA LYS A 154 12.64 18.04 1.34
C LYS A 154 12.78 18.99 0.15
N MET A 155 12.00 18.77 -0.92
CA MET A 155 12.00 19.68 -2.08
C MET A 155 11.53 21.08 -1.71
N LYS A 156 10.42 21.19 -0.96
CA LYS A 156 9.90 22.48 -0.45
C LYS A 156 10.91 23.17 0.45
N GLY A 157 11.49 22.44 1.42
CA GLY A 157 12.50 22.99 2.31
C GLY A 157 13.74 23.50 1.58
N ASN A 158 14.25 22.75 0.59
CA ASN A 158 15.37 23.18 -0.24
C ASN A 158 15.04 24.43 -1.10
N ALA A 159 13.77 24.62 -1.45
CA ALA A 159 13.26 25.81 -2.14
C ALA A 159 12.94 26.97 -1.19
N GLY A 160 13.21 26.84 0.13
CA GLY A 160 12.91 27.87 1.13
C GLY A 160 11.41 28.00 1.42
N ILE A 161 10.58 27.09 0.96
CA ILE A 161 9.13 27.12 1.18
C ILE A 161 8.81 26.53 2.57
N PRO A 162 8.19 27.30 3.47
CA PRO A 162 7.78 26.82 4.79
C PRO A 162 6.84 25.62 4.72
N LEU A 163 6.99 24.68 5.68
CA LEU A 163 6.20 23.44 5.74
C LEU A 163 5.02 23.52 6.72
N SER A 164 4.93 24.59 7.49
CA SER A 164 3.89 24.83 8.49
C SER A 164 3.22 26.19 8.26
N PRO A 165 2.09 26.47 8.92
CA PRO A 165 1.57 27.82 9.02
C PRO A 165 2.58 28.76 9.67
N PRO A 166 2.54 30.09 9.40
CA PRO A 166 3.41 31.05 10.04
C PRO A 166 3.25 31.00 11.57
N PRO A 167 4.37 30.98 12.32
CA PRO A 167 4.33 31.13 13.77
C PRO A 167 4.00 32.59 14.15
N TYR A 168 3.62 32.79 15.40
CA TYR A 168 3.37 34.14 15.92
C TYR A 168 4.58 35.07 15.72
N GLY A 169 4.36 36.27 15.23
CA GLY A 169 5.39 37.22 14.78
C GLY A 169 5.63 37.21 13.28
N TYR A 170 5.00 36.26 12.55
CA TYR A 170 5.03 36.17 11.09
C TYR A 170 3.63 36.04 10.53
N MET A 171 3.43 36.50 9.31
CA MET A 171 2.21 36.36 8.52
C MET A 171 2.54 35.82 7.13
N LYS A 172 1.53 35.30 6.42
CA LYS A 172 1.70 34.93 5.02
C LYS A 172 2.00 36.18 4.19
N ASN A 173 2.98 36.06 3.28
CA ASN A 173 3.26 37.15 2.35
C ASN A 173 2.03 37.41 1.46
N PRO A 174 1.51 38.65 1.40
CA PRO A 174 0.37 38.99 0.56
C PRO A 174 0.60 38.74 -0.95
N ASP A 175 1.86 38.96 -1.41
CA ASP A 175 2.23 38.79 -2.82
C ASP A 175 2.48 37.32 -3.20
N ASP A 176 2.98 36.52 -2.27
CA ASP A 176 3.20 35.09 -2.46
C ASP A 176 2.91 34.31 -1.15
N PRO A 177 1.70 33.78 -0.99
CA PRO A 177 1.26 33.08 0.23
C PRO A 177 2.08 31.81 0.58
N ARG A 178 3.00 31.39 -0.28
CA ARG A 178 3.91 30.27 0.01
C ARG A 178 5.04 30.64 0.96
N PHE A 179 5.31 31.94 1.16
CA PHE A 179 6.36 32.45 2.03
C PHE A 179 5.76 33.24 3.21
N TRP A 180 6.61 33.49 4.21
CA TRP A 180 6.25 34.31 5.36
C TRP A 180 6.98 35.64 5.31
N VAL A 181 6.31 36.67 5.83
CA VAL A 181 6.88 37.98 6.12
C VAL A 181 6.70 38.28 7.60
N ILE A 182 7.48 39.21 8.11
CA ILE A 182 7.34 39.66 9.50
C ILE A 182 6.00 40.37 9.64
N ASP A 183 5.25 39.99 10.65
CA ASP A 183 4.08 40.75 11.15
C ASP A 183 4.60 41.84 12.11
N PRO A 184 4.54 43.12 11.74
CA PRO A 184 5.20 44.17 12.52
C PRO A 184 4.72 44.26 13.97
N GLU A 185 3.42 44.14 14.18
CA GLU A 185 2.81 44.24 15.52
C GLU A 185 3.17 43.03 16.38
N ALA A 186 2.95 41.83 15.86
CA ALA A 186 3.24 40.60 16.58
C ALA A 186 4.74 40.40 16.80
N ALA A 187 5.61 40.85 15.87
CA ALA A 187 7.05 40.77 16.01
C ALA A 187 7.60 41.62 17.17
N GLU A 188 7.03 42.78 17.45
CA GLU A 188 7.42 43.58 18.62
C GLU A 188 7.18 42.83 19.93
N VAL A 189 6.06 42.13 20.04
CA VAL A 189 5.77 41.28 21.21
C VAL A 189 6.81 40.14 21.32
N VAL A 190 7.12 39.49 20.22
CA VAL A 190 8.15 38.43 20.21
C VAL A 190 9.51 38.96 20.64
N ARG A 191 9.94 40.14 20.14
CA ARG A 191 11.20 40.79 20.55
C ARG A 191 11.21 41.12 22.02
N CYS A 192 10.07 41.60 22.56
CA CYS A 192 9.92 41.88 23.99
C CYS A 192 10.07 40.62 24.83
N ILE A 193 9.43 39.49 24.41
CA ILE A 193 9.59 38.19 25.08
C ILE A 193 11.04 37.75 25.14
N TYR A 194 11.76 37.81 24.02
CA TYR A 194 13.17 37.42 23.97
C TYR A 194 14.06 38.31 24.84
N ARG A 195 13.82 39.62 24.86
CA ARG A 195 14.56 40.55 25.73
C ARG A 195 14.36 40.21 27.19
N LEU A 196 13.12 40.05 27.65
CA LEU A 196 12.82 39.69 29.03
C LEU A 196 13.42 38.31 29.41
N ALA A 197 13.42 37.37 28.50
CA ALA A 197 14.03 36.06 28.73
C ALA A 197 15.57 36.17 28.89
N LEU A 198 16.22 37.03 28.11
CA LEU A 198 17.67 37.29 28.23
C LEU A 198 18.03 38.03 29.52
N GLU A 199 17.10 38.79 30.06
CA GLU A 199 17.24 39.44 31.39
C GLU A 199 17.03 38.46 32.56
N GLY A 200 16.77 37.17 32.28
CA GLY A 200 16.61 36.13 33.28
C GLY A 200 15.18 35.91 33.80
N ASN A 201 14.18 36.55 33.17
CA ASN A 201 12.78 36.36 33.59
C ASN A 201 12.27 34.97 33.14
N GLY A 202 11.57 34.29 34.04
CA GLY A 202 10.89 33.03 33.76
C GLY A 202 9.60 33.19 32.94
N PRO A 203 9.04 32.13 32.34
CA PRO A 203 7.86 32.23 31.46
C PRO A 203 6.64 32.92 32.13
N LEU A 204 6.39 32.67 33.41
CA LEU A 204 5.28 33.28 34.14
C LEU A 204 5.46 34.77 34.32
N GLN A 205 6.70 35.20 34.63
CA GLN A 205 7.06 36.62 34.80
C GLN A 205 6.89 37.38 33.49
N ILE A 206 7.34 36.76 32.37
CA ILE A 206 7.17 37.30 31.01
C ILE A 206 5.68 37.42 30.67
N ALA A 207 4.87 36.39 30.92
CA ALA A 207 3.44 36.43 30.66
C ALA A 207 2.73 37.55 31.46
N THR A 208 3.09 37.73 32.73
CA THR A 208 2.57 38.80 33.60
C THR A 208 2.98 40.18 33.07
N ALA A 209 4.25 40.33 32.67
CA ALA A 209 4.73 41.60 32.12
C ALA A 209 4.01 41.98 30.83
N LEU A 210 3.78 40.99 29.92
CA LEU A 210 3.04 41.25 28.68
C LEU A 210 1.56 41.54 28.92
N GLY A 211 0.90 40.92 29.90
CA GLY A 211 -0.49 41.22 30.28
C GLY A 211 -0.69 42.60 30.86
N ASN A 212 0.37 43.25 31.37
CA ASN A 212 0.32 44.61 31.88
C ASN A 212 0.61 45.69 30.80
N ILE A 213 1.04 45.30 29.63
CA ILE A 213 1.38 46.20 28.49
C ILE A 213 0.20 46.34 27.51
N GLY A 214 -0.75 45.36 27.51
CA GLY A 214 -1.97 45.37 26.68
C GLY A 214 -3.16 45.78 27.48
#